data_2e2351d2c824a520732888f38455d6aa
#
_entry.id   2e2351d2c824a520732888f38455d6aa
#
_cell.length_a   1.000
_cell.length_b   1.000
_cell.length_c   1.000
_cell.angle_alpha   90.00
_cell.angle_beta   90.00
_cell.angle_gamma   90.00
#
_symmetry.space_group_name_H-M   'P 1'
#
loop_
_entity.id
_entity.type
_entity.pdbx_description
1 polymer ?
#
loop_
_entity_poly.entity_id
_entity_poly.type
_entity_poly.pdbx_seq_one_letter_code
_entity_poly.pdbx_strand_id
1 'polypeptide(L)' 'SAVDGLANAQAGDLICYSGHVALYIGNGQIVHASTAKTGIIVSNADYKKVLAVRRIF' A
#
# COMPACT_ATOMS: atom_id res chain seq x y z
N SER A 1 -12.75 -4.56 -4.29
CA SER A 1 -13.18 -3.55 -5.25
C SER A 1 -12.11 -2.49 -5.45
N ALA A 2 -12.18 -1.79 -6.56
CA ALA A 2 -11.22 -0.72 -6.87
C ALA A 2 -11.55 0.53 -6.05
N VAL A 3 -10.51 1.20 -5.57
CA VAL A 3 -10.61 2.46 -4.85
C VAL A 3 -9.99 3.55 -5.71
N ASP A 4 -10.60 4.72 -5.73
CA ASP A 4 -10.20 5.81 -6.60
C ASP A 4 -9.01 6.57 -6.01
N GLY A 5 -7.84 5.95 -6.08
CA GLY A 5 -6.58 6.55 -5.67
C GLY A 5 -6.32 6.52 -4.17
N LEU A 6 -5.14 7.00 -3.78
CA LEU A 6 -4.70 7.00 -2.38
C LEU A 6 -5.56 7.90 -1.49
N ALA A 7 -6.10 8.97 -2.03
CA ALA A 7 -6.91 9.91 -1.25
C ALA A 7 -8.14 9.24 -0.63
N ASN A 8 -8.63 8.17 -1.26
CA ASN A 8 -9.80 7.43 -0.80
C ASN A 8 -9.43 6.11 -0.14
N ALA A 9 -8.13 5.80 -0.01
CA ALA A 9 -7.70 4.57 0.63
C ALA A 9 -7.96 4.60 2.14
N GLN A 10 -8.29 3.44 2.67
CA GLN A 10 -8.55 3.25 4.11
C GLN A 10 -7.64 2.14 4.63
N ALA A 11 -7.42 2.12 5.93
CA ALA A 11 -6.65 1.06 6.56
C ALA A 11 -7.25 -0.30 6.20
N GLY A 12 -6.41 -1.21 5.73
CA GLY A 12 -6.83 -2.52 5.25
C GLY A 12 -6.93 -2.62 3.73
N ASP A 13 -6.82 -1.51 3.01
CA ASP A 13 -6.79 -1.54 1.55
C ASP A 13 -5.42 -2.00 1.05
N LEU A 14 -5.42 -2.66 -0.12
CA LEU A 14 -4.17 -3.03 -0.79
C LEU A 14 -3.76 -1.94 -1.76
N ILE A 15 -2.50 -1.55 -1.69
CA ILE A 15 -1.92 -0.59 -2.61
C ILE A 15 -1.05 -1.36 -3.60
N CYS A 16 -1.35 -1.22 -4.88
CA CYS A 16 -0.64 -1.94 -5.93
C CYS A 16 0.38 -1.03 -6.60
N TYR A 17 1.59 -1.52 -6.69
CA TYR A 17 2.70 -0.86 -7.40
C TYR A 17 3.19 -1.79 -8.50
N SER A 18 4.06 -1.28 -9.37
CA SER A 18 4.67 -2.11 -10.41
C SER A 18 5.52 -3.21 -9.77
N GLY A 19 5.07 -4.46 -9.87
CA GLY A 19 5.77 -5.61 -9.31
C GLY A 19 5.77 -5.70 -7.79
N HIS A 20 4.85 -4.97 -7.13
CA HIS A 20 4.84 -4.95 -5.67
C HIS A 20 3.46 -4.57 -5.16
N VAL A 21 3.09 -5.11 -4.01
CA VAL A 21 1.86 -4.71 -3.31
C VAL A 21 2.17 -4.48 -1.84
N ALA A 22 1.36 -3.64 -1.20
CA ALA A 22 1.52 -3.34 0.22
C ALA A 22 0.15 -3.16 0.86
N LEU A 23 0.11 -3.24 2.18
CA LEU A 23 -1.11 -3.05 2.95
C LEU A 23 -1.15 -1.62 3.48
N TYR A 24 -2.23 -0.90 3.18
CA TYR A 24 -2.41 0.45 3.67
C TYR A 24 -2.87 0.40 5.13
N ILE A 25 -2.20 1.18 5.98
CA ILE A 25 -2.52 1.21 7.42
C ILE A 25 -3.10 2.53 7.87
N GLY A 26 -3.38 3.44 6.92
CA GLY A 26 -3.88 4.76 7.25
C GLY A 26 -2.77 5.79 7.36
N ASN A 27 -3.14 7.06 7.47
CA ASN A 27 -2.20 8.19 7.61
C ASN A 27 -1.18 8.28 6.48
N GLY A 28 -1.54 7.80 5.27
CA GLY A 28 -0.63 7.84 4.13
C GLY A 28 0.53 6.86 4.23
N GLN A 29 0.40 5.82 5.05
CA GLN A 29 1.47 4.85 5.30
C GLN A 29 1.05 3.44 4.90
N ILE A 30 2.05 2.63 4.56
CA ILE A 30 1.85 1.23 4.18
C ILE A 30 2.80 0.34 4.98
N VAL A 31 2.40 -0.93 5.10
CA VAL A 31 3.25 -1.99 5.63
C VAL A 31 3.56 -2.94 4.49
N HIS A 32 4.83 -3.25 4.30
CA HIS A 32 5.24 -4.18 3.25
C HIS A 32 6.55 -4.87 3.60
N ALA A 33 6.76 -6.04 2.99
CA ALA A 33 8.04 -6.74 3.10
C ALA A 33 9.01 -6.13 2.11
N SER A 34 10.07 -5.48 2.60
CA SER A 34 11.03 -4.79 1.74
C SER A 34 12.07 -5.77 1.20
N THR A 35 12.76 -6.46 2.11
CA THR A 35 13.74 -7.49 1.76
C THR A 35 13.68 -8.59 2.79
N ALA A 36 14.30 -9.74 2.47
CA ALA A 36 14.43 -10.83 3.44
C ALA A 36 15.21 -10.41 4.68
N LYS A 37 16.11 -9.44 4.53
CA LYS A 37 16.94 -8.96 5.63
C LYS A 37 16.20 -8.01 6.56
N THR A 38 15.46 -7.07 6.00
CA THR A 38 14.77 -6.05 6.78
C THR A 38 13.40 -6.51 7.27
N GLY A 39 12.82 -7.51 6.60
CA GLY A 39 11.49 -7.99 6.94
C GLY A 39 10.40 -6.99 6.61
N ILE A 40 9.41 -6.87 7.48
CA ILE A 40 8.27 -5.99 7.28
C ILE A 40 8.62 -4.59 7.78
N ILE A 41 8.41 -3.59 6.94
CA ILE A 41 8.68 -2.20 7.28
C ILE A 41 7.45 -1.34 6.97
N VAL A 42 7.41 -0.18 7.61
CA VAL A 42 6.39 0.84 7.34
C VAL A 42 7.03 1.92 6.49
N SER A 43 6.36 2.29 5.42
CA SER A 43 6.83 3.32 4.48
C SER A 43 5.68 4.26 4.14
N ASN A 44 6.01 5.40 3.52
CA ASN A 44 4.98 6.28 2.97
C ASN A 44 4.33 5.59 1.78
N ALA A 45 3.00 5.70 1.67
CA ALA A 45 2.27 5.03 0.60
C ALA A 45 2.64 5.56 -0.79
N ASP A 46 3.11 6.78 -0.87
CA ASP A 46 3.48 7.42 -2.14
C ASP A 46 4.97 7.28 -2.48
N TYR A 47 5.71 6.40 -1.80
CA TYR A 47 7.15 6.24 -2.07
C TYR A 47 7.44 5.72 -3.48
N LYS A 48 6.45 5.11 -4.12
CA LYS A 48 6.48 4.69 -5.52
C LYS A 48 5.19 5.12 -6.18
N LYS A 49 5.17 5.08 -7.50
CA LYS A 49 3.95 5.36 -8.25
C LYS A 49 2.90 4.30 -7.94
N VAL A 50 1.76 4.73 -7.43
CA VAL A 50 0.64 3.85 -7.14
C VAL A 50 -0.09 3.55 -8.45
N LEU A 51 -0.25 2.26 -8.76
CA LEU A 51 -0.96 1.83 -9.97
C LEU A 51 -2.45 1.64 -9.70
N ALA A 52 -2.78 1.09 -8.54
CA ALA A 52 -4.17 0.85 -8.18
C ALA A 52 -4.29 0.70 -6.67
N VAL A 53 -5.49 0.93 -6.18
CA VAL A 53 -5.85 0.66 -4.78
C VAL A 53 -7.03 -0.29 -4.80
N ARG A 54 -6.96 -1.35 -4.02
CA ARG A 54 -8.00 -2.37 -3.95
C ARG A 54 -8.52 -2.52 -2.55
N ARG A 55 -9.83 -2.55 -2.41
CA ARG A 55 -10.46 -2.78 -1.11
C ARG A 55 -10.90 -4.23 -1.04
N ILE A 56 -10.44 -4.92 0.02
CA ILE A 56 -10.72 -6.33 0.21
C ILE A 56 -11.99 -6.52 1.04
N PHE A 57 -12.22 -5.63 1.95
CA PHE A 57 -13.34 -5.73 2.92
C PHE A 57 -14.55 -4.95 2.50
#